data_c41c0aa9a61739201ee58ebbac7d6110
#
_entry.id   c41c0aa9a61739201ee58ebbac7d6110
#
_cell.length_a   1.000
_cell.length_b   1.000
_cell.length_c   1.000
_cell.angle_alpha   90.00
_cell.angle_beta   90.00
_cell.angle_gamma   90.00
#
_symmetry.space_group_name_H-M   'P 1'
#
loop_
_entity.id
_entity.type
_entity.pdbx_description
1 polymer ?
#
loop_
_entity_poly.entity_id
_entity_poly.type
_entity_poly.pdbx_seq_one_letter_code
_entity_poly.pdbx_strand_id
1 'polypeptide(L)'
;MNPVVTISGGGIIGNYISSRLSKNNIESLIIERSKSQNVIKENIRTLTLNSFSKKLLDDLGIKIPFAPIKEISVFDGDGSGSIHFSSKEINEENLSYVVFFNDLQEKLQDHRDHQVFFENQIEEIFQDNENNCSELKLSNQEKIKTKFIAGCDGRNSNVAKIAKLNEKKSSYNQTAITFTASCEIKDEYLAHQIFSDKGIFAIMPLPENNNLSLIHI
;
A
#
# COMPACT_ATOMS: atom_id res chain seq x y z
N MET A 1 21.42 -15.24 -11.02
CA MET A 1 19.97 -15.37 -11.29
C MET A 1 19.58 -14.45 -12.40
N ASN A 2 18.64 -14.89 -13.24
CA ASN A 2 18.13 -14.07 -14.35
C ASN A 2 16.60 -14.06 -14.33
N PRO A 3 15.97 -13.42 -13.32
CA PRO A 3 14.49 -13.36 -13.26
C PRO A 3 13.94 -12.56 -14.45
N VAL A 4 12.72 -12.88 -14.87
CA VAL A 4 12.05 -12.09 -15.92
C VAL A 4 11.77 -10.67 -15.41
N VAL A 5 11.34 -10.56 -14.15
CA VAL A 5 11.03 -9.26 -13.51
C VAL A 5 11.81 -9.13 -12.21
N THR A 6 12.54 -8.02 -12.04
CA THR A 6 13.10 -7.63 -10.75
C THR A 6 12.25 -6.51 -10.14
N ILE A 7 11.82 -6.71 -8.90
CA ILE A 7 10.96 -5.79 -8.15
C ILE A 7 11.82 -5.10 -7.09
N SER A 8 11.96 -3.79 -7.14
CA SER A 8 12.63 -3.01 -6.11
C SER A 8 11.61 -2.60 -5.04
N GLY A 9 11.74 -3.14 -3.83
CA GLY A 9 10.86 -2.90 -2.69
C GLY A 9 9.90 -4.04 -2.39
N GLY A 10 9.99 -4.61 -1.18
CA GLY A 10 9.15 -5.69 -0.65
C GLY A 10 7.96 -5.21 0.19
N GLY A 11 7.45 -4.00 -0.07
CA GLY A 11 6.22 -3.47 0.52
C GLY A 11 4.95 -4.14 -0.07
N ILE A 12 3.78 -3.60 0.26
CA ILE A 12 2.47 -4.12 -0.21
C ILE A 12 2.44 -4.25 -1.73
N ILE A 13 2.85 -3.21 -2.46
CA ILE A 13 2.79 -3.20 -3.94
C ILE A 13 3.76 -4.22 -4.53
N GLY A 14 5.00 -4.27 -4.05
CA GLY A 14 6.00 -5.21 -4.56
C GLY A 14 5.61 -6.67 -4.32
N ASN A 15 5.12 -7.00 -3.11
CA ASN A 15 4.63 -8.34 -2.81
C ASN A 15 3.37 -8.69 -3.62
N TYR A 16 2.44 -7.74 -3.82
CA TYR A 16 1.28 -7.96 -4.68
C TYR A 16 1.68 -8.27 -6.12
N ILE A 17 2.60 -7.48 -6.71
CA ILE A 17 3.10 -7.72 -8.08
C ILE A 17 3.78 -9.08 -8.17
N SER A 18 4.65 -9.42 -7.21
CA SER A 18 5.31 -10.73 -7.15
C SER A 18 4.30 -11.88 -7.14
N SER A 19 3.29 -11.83 -6.26
CA SER A 19 2.24 -12.85 -6.17
C SER A 19 1.41 -12.93 -7.47
N ARG A 20 1.15 -11.78 -8.11
CA ARG A 20 0.41 -11.74 -9.37
C ARG A 20 1.20 -12.34 -10.54
N LEU A 21 2.51 -12.10 -10.57
CA LEU A 21 3.41 -12.70 -11.55
C LEU A 21 3.50 -14.22 -11.35
N SER A 22 3.65 -14.67 -10.09
CA SER A 22 3.65 -16.10 -9.73
C SER A 22 2.40 -16.83 -10.22
N LYS A 23 1.23 -16.24 -9.96
CA LYS A 23 -0.04 -16.80 -10.45
C LYS A 23 -0.08 -17.02 -11.97
N ASN A 24 0.74 -16.28 -12.71
CA ASN A 24 0.87 -16.39 -14.17
C ASN A 24 2.16 -17.11 -14.61
N ASN A 25 2.84 -17.83 -13.71
CA ASN A 25 4.08 -18.54 -13.95
C ASN A 25 5.22 -17.64 -14.50
N ILE A 26 5.26 -16.39 -14.10
CA ILE A 26 6.31 -15.43 -14.45
C ILE A 26 7.26 -15.31 -13.26
N GLU A 27 8.53 -15.68 -13.48
CA GLU A 27 9.56 -15.60 -12.46
C GLU A 27 9.89 -14.16 -12.11
N SER A 28 9.88 -13.84 -10.81
CA SER A 28 10.28 -12.53 -10.30
C SER A 28 11.16 -12.64 -9.06
N LEU A 29 11.96 -11.59 -8.84
CA LEU A 29 12.83 -11.43 -7.68
C LEU A 29 12.57 -10.09 -7.01
N ILE A 30 12.36 -10.10 -5.70
CA ILE A 30 12.23 -8.87 -4.91
C ILE A 30 13.59 -8.50 -4.32
N ILE A 31 13.99 -7.24 -4.49
CA ILE A 31 15.14 -6.62 -3.81
C ILE A 31 14.60 -5.71 -2.73
N GLU A 32 14.91 -6.00 -1.45
CA GLU A 32 14.40 -5.26 -0.30
C GLU A 32 15.56 -4.76 0.57
N ARG A 33 15.56 -3.45 0.86
CA ARG A 33 16.65 -2.82 1.62
C ARG A 33 16.61 -3.10 3.12
N SER A 34 15.43 -3.39 3.66
CA SER A 34 15.28 -3.71 5.09
C SER A 34 15.75 -5.13 5.39
N LYS A 35 16.08 -5.37 6.66
CA LYS A 35 16.26 -6.73 7.17
C LYS A 35 14.94 -7.48 7.09
N SER A 36 15.01 -8.83 7.03
CA SER A 36 13.80 -9.65 7.09
C SER A 36 12.93 -9.16 8.25
N GLN A 37 11.84 -8.63 7.90
CA GLN A 37 10.68 -8.18 8.65
C GLN A 37 10.77 -8.11 10.19
N ASN A 38 10.93 -6.90 10.67
CA ASN A 38 10.33 -6.52 11.93
C ASN A 38 8.85 -6.20 11.67
N VAL A 39 7.96 -7.16 11.88
CA VAL A 39 6.54 -6.87 12.03
C VAL A 39 6.43 -5.96 13.25
N ILE A 40 6.08 -4.70 13.04
CA ILE A 40 5.71 -3.80 14.12
C ILE A 40 4.46 -4.43 14.73
N LYS A 41 4.55 -4.89 15.98
CA LYS A 41 3.48 -5.65 16.65
C LYS A 41 2.19 -4.86 16.88
N GLU A 42 2.22 -3.53 16.73
CA GLU A 42 1.05 -2.68 16.93
C GLU A 42 0.41 -2.33 15.61
N ASN A 43 -0.83 -2.78 15.41
CA ASN A 43 -1.67 -2.47 14.27
C ASN A 43 -2.32 -1.09 14.43
N ILE A 44 -1.52 -0.02 14.33
CA ILE A 44 -2.04 1.36 14.38
C ILE A 44 -2.33 1.88 12.97
N ARG A 45 -1.50 1.49 12.00
CA ARG A 45 -1.62 1.99 10.65
C ARG A 45 -2.68 1.25 9.86
N THR A 46 -3.61 1.98 9.29
CA THR A 46 -4.67 1.47 8.42
C THR A 46 -4.48 1.88 6.96
N LEU A 47 -5.14 1.16 6.08
CA LEU A 47 -5.34 1.50 4.68
C LEU A 47 -6.82 1.37 4.36
N THR A 48 -7.28 2.26 3.49
CA THR A 48 -8.63 2.17 2.92
C THR A 48 -8.51 1.68 1.47
N LEU A 49 -9.06 0.49 1.21
CA LEU A 49 -9.08 -0.12 -0.11
C LEU A 49 -10.39 0.23 -0.80
N ASN A 50 -10.33 0.62 -2.05
CA ASN A 50 -11.53 0.70 -2.90
C ASN A 50 -11.96 -0.71 -3.37
N SER A 51 -13.15 -0.83 -3.94
CA SER A 51 -13.71 -2.11 -4.42
C SER A 51 -12.80 -2.80 -5.44
N PHE A 52 -12.13 -2.03 -6.31
CA PHE A 52 -11.20 -2.59 -7.28
C PHE A 52 -9.96 -3.22 -6.62
N SER A 53 -9.33 -2.51 -5.67
CA SER A 53 -8.18 -3.03 -4.92
C SER A 53 -8.55 -4.28 -4.10
N LYS A 54 -9.74 -4.28 -3.49
CA LYS A 54 -10.26 -5.46 -2.77
C LYS A 54 -10.41 -6.65 -3.71
N LYS A 55 -11.02 -6.45 -4.88
CA LYS A 55 -11.17 -7.49 -5.91
C LYS A 55 -9.82 -8.06 -6.37
N LEU A 56 -8.80 -7.21 -6.56
CA LEU A 56 -7.46 -7.66 -6.93
C LEU A 56 -6.83 -8.60 -5.89
N LEU A 57 -7.08 -8.36 -4.61
CA LEU A 57 -6.64 -9.24 -3.51
C LEU A 57 -7.44 -10.54 -3.48
N ASP A 58 -8.76 -10.46 -3.67
CA ASP A 58 -9.62 -11.65 -3.74
C ASP A 58 -9.25 -12.57 -4.90
N ASP A 59 -8.92 -11.99 -6.06
CA ASP A 59 -8.43 -12.72 -7.23
C ASP A 59 -7.13 -13.50 -6.95
N LEU A 60 -6.32 -13.07 -6.00
CA LEU A 60 -5.17 -13.81 -5.50
C LEU A 60 -5.51 -14.80 -4.39
N GLY A 61 -6.74 -14.81 -3.88
CA GLY A 61 -7.14 -15.61 -2.73
C GLY A 61 -6.68 -15.04 -1.38
N ILE A 62 -6.25 -13.79 -1.33
CA ILE A 62 -5.80 -13.12 -0.12
C ILE A 62 -7.01 -12.66 0.70
N LYS A 63 -7.20 -13.31 1.85
CA LYS A 63 -8.26 -12.98 2.79
C LYS A 63 -7.68 -12.33 4.03
N ILE A 64 -8.14 -11.12 4.32
CA ILE A 64 -7.78 -10.34 5.51
C ILE A 64 -9.05 -9.80 6.17
N PRO A 65 -9.07 -9.60 7.48
CA PRO A 65 -10.14 -8.87 8.16
C PRO A 65 -10.27 -7.45 7.62
N PHE A 66 -11.49 -6.95 7.48
CA PHE A 66 -11.75 -5.58 7.07
C PHE A 66 -12.99 -5.01 7.75
N ALA A 67 -13.04 -3.69 7.91
CA ALA A 67 -14.25 -2.97 8.24
C ALA A 67 -14.82 -2.35 6.96
N PRO A 68 -16.06 -2.68 6.57
CA PRO A 68 -16.68 -2.10 5.39
C PRO A 68 -17.18 -0.68 5.68
N ILE A 69 -16.96 0.24 4.74
CA ILE A 69 -17.54 1.57 4.75
C ILE A 69 -18.66 1.60 3.69
N LYS A 70 -19.89 1.77 4.14
CA LYS A 70 -21.06 1.91 3.27
C LYS A 70 -21.47 3.35 3.07
N GLU A 71 -21.18 4.19 4.05
CA GLU A 71 -21.55 5.59 4.06
C GLU A 71 -20.38 6.47 4.52
N ILE A 72 -20.27 7.66 3.95
CA ILE A 72 -19.30 8.67 4.34
C ILE A 72 -20.02 9.99 4.51
N SER A 73 -19.92 10.59 5.70
CA SER A 73 -20.41 11.91 5.98
C SER A 73 -19.25 12.90 6.11
N VAL A 74 -19.28 13.93 5.31
CA VAL A 74 -18.28 15.02 5.30
C VAL A 74 -18.91 16.28 5.80
N PHE A 75 -18.26 16.96 6.74
CA PHE A 75 -18.77 18.17 7.38
C PHE A 75 -17.79 19.33 7.21
N ASP A 76 -18.32 20.51 6.99
CA ASP A 76 -17.65 21.77 7.24
C ASP A 76 -17.73 22.04 8.75
N GLY A 77 -16.59 21.96 9.43
CA GLY A 77 -16.50 22.10 10.89
C GLY A 77 -16.71 23.53 11.39
N ASP A 78 -16.55 24.51 10.51
CA ASP A 78 -16.70 25.93 10.82
C ASP A 78 -18.00 26.53 10.26
N GLY A 79 -18.71 25.79 9.41
CA GLY A 79 -19.95 26.16 8.77
C GLY A 79 -21.07 25.13 8.94
N SER A 80 -22.10 25.24 8.10
CA SER A 80 -23.24 24.32 8.07
C SER A 80 -23.25 23.35 6.88
N GLY A 81 -22.17 23.35 6.09
CA GLY A 81 -22.05 22.52 4.90
C GLY A 81 -21.84 21.06 5.25
N SER A 82 -22.55 20.18 4.54
CA SER A 82 -22.31 18.73 4.64
C SER A 82 -22.53 18.05 3.30
N ILE A 83 -21.80 16.95 3.08
CA ILE A 83 -21.95 16.07 1.94
C ILE A 83 -22.06 14.64 2.48
N HIS A 84 -22.95 13.87 1.89
CA HIS A 84 -23.13 12.47 2.23
C HIS A 84 -22.95 11.61 1.00
N PHE A 85 -22.23 10.49 1.14
CA PHE A 85 -22.02 9.48 0.10
C PHE A 85 -22.55 8.15 0.59
N SER A 86 -23.27 7.42 -0.25
CA SER A 86 -23.76 6.09 0.04
C SER A 86 -23.39 5.09 -1.05
N SER A 87 -22.99 3.89 -0.66
CA SER A 87 -22.70 2.79 -1.59
C SER A 87 -23.92 2.42 -2.46
N LYS A 88 -25.13 2.67 -1.96
CA LYS A 88 -26.38 2.45 -2.69
C LYS A 88 -26.53 3.36 -3.91
N GLU A 89 -25.99 4.58 -3.86
CA GLU A 89 -26.04 5.53 -4.98
C GLU A 89 -25.23 5.08 -6.18
N ILE A 90 -24.19 4.27 -5.94
CA ILE A 90 -23.33 3.73 -7.00
C ILE A 90 -23.55 2.23 -7.26
N ASN A 91 -24.61 1.63 -6.67
CA ASN A 91 -24.93 0.22 -6.77
C ASN A 91 -23.78 -0.73 -6.37
N GLU A 92 -23.00 -0.33 -5.37
CA GLU A 92 -21.94 -1.14 -4.79
C GLU A 92 -22.32 -1.63 -3.40
N GLU A 93 -21.74 -2.73 -2.96
CA GLU A 93 -21.97 -3.25 -1.61
C GLU A 93 -21.35 -2.32 -0.56
N ASN A 94 -20.15 -1.82 -0.83
CA ASN A 94 -19.40 -0.92 0.04
C ASN A 94 -18.68 0.14 -0.80
N LEU A 95 -18.53 1.34 -0.24
CA LEU A 95 -17.70 2.39 -0.83
C LEU A 95 -16.21 2.05 -0.73
N SER A 96 -15.81 1.45 0.39
CA SER A 96 -14.43 1.07 0.66
C SER A 96 -14.31 0.08 1.82
N TYR A 97 -13.08 -0.39 2.06
CA TYR A 97 -12.74 -1.41 3.05
C TYR A 97 -11.52 -0.95 3.85
N VAL A 98 -11.68 -0.75 5.14
CA VAL A 98 -10.56 -0.41 6.03
C VAL A 98 -9.88 -1.69 6.47
N VAL A 99 -8.57 -1.76 6.31
CA VAL A 99 -7.73 -2.90 6.69
C VAL A 99 -6.53 -2.40 7.50
N PHE A 100 -5.98 -3.25 8.34
CA PHE A 100 -4.70 -2.97 8.95
C PHE A 100 -3.56 -3.18 7.94
N PHE A 101 -2.63 -2.23 7.92
CA PHE A 101 -1.48 -2.27 7.01
C PHE A 101 -0.64 -3.53 7.23
N ASN A 102 -0.37 -3.88 8.49
CA ASN A 102 0.47 -5.01 8.84
C ASN A 102 -0.16 -6.33 8.43
N ASP A 103 -1.47 -6.51 8.64
CA ASP A 103 -2.18 -7.74 8.27
C ASP A 103 -2.13 -7.96 6.76
N LEU A 104 -2.36 -6.89 5.98
CA LEU A 104 -2.27 -6.97 4.52
C LEU A 104 -0.84 -7.28 4.07
N GLN A 105 0.16 -6.63 4.67
CA GLN A 105 1.55 -6.86 4.32
C GLN A 105 1.97 -8.29 4.65
N GLU A 106 1.65 -8.80 5.82
CA GLU A 106 1.96 -10.16 6.25
C GLU A 106 1.33 -11.20 5.31
N LYS A 107 0.03 -11.05 5.02
CA LYS A 107 -0.67 -11.97 4.09
C LYS A 107 -0.08 -11.97 2.69
N LEU A 108 0.31 -10.82 2.17
CA LEU A 108 0.98 -10.72 0.88
C LEU A 108 2.36 -11.38 0.89
N GLN A 109 3.07 -11.28 2.01
CA GLN A 109 4.38 -11.91 2.17
C GLN A 109 4.28 -13.42 2.28
N ASP A 110 3.30 -13.95 3.02
CA ASP A 110 3.03 -15.37 3.14
C ASP A 110 2.60 -15.99 1.79
N HIS A 111 1.94 -15.18 0.95
CA HIS A 111 1.40 -15.63 -0.33
C HIS A 111 2.42 -15.63 -1.48
N ARG A 112 3.64 -15.13 -1.25
CA ARG A 112 4.67 -15.08 -2.30
C ARG A 112 5.42 -16.40 -2.42
N ASP A 113 5.62 -16.86 -3.64
CA ASP A 113 6.44 -18.04 -3.97
C ASP A 113 7.84 -17.64 -4.48
N HIS A 114 8.21 -16.36 -4.42
CA HIS A 114 9.43 -15.84 -4.99
C HIS A 114 10.50 -15.51 -3.95
N GLN A 115 11.74 -15.53 -4.39
CA GLN A 115 12.89 -15.15 -3.58
C GLN A 115 12.90 -13.66 -3.29
N VAL A 116 13.38 -13.33 -2.10
CA VAL A 116 13.63 -11.94 -1.69
C VAL A 116 15.08 -11.81 -1.25
N PHE A 117 15.77 -10.84 -1.84
CA PHE A 117 17.09 -10.42 -1.40
C PHE A 117 16.92 -9.27 -0.43
N PHE A 118 17.00 -9.58 0.86
CA PHE A 118 16.98 -8.60 1.93
C PHE A 118 18.32 -7.87 2.06
N GLU A 119 18.31 -6.74 2.74
CA GLU A 119 19.49 -5.88 3.00
C GLU A 119 20.20 -5.44 1.72
N ASN A 120 19.45 -5.38 0.61
CA ASN A 120 19.97 -5.01 -0.70
C ASN A 120 19.10 -3.93 -1.36
N GLN A 121 19.74 -3.12 -2.17
CA GLN A 121 19.09 -2.15 -3.06
C GLN A 121 19.78 -2.12 -4.42
N ILE A 122 19.06 -1.69 -5.44
CA ILE A 122 19.61 -1.47 -6.78
C ILE A 122 20.38 -0.16 -6.75
N GLU A 123 21.67 -0.20 -7.07
CA GLU A 123 22.53 0.99 -7.13
C GLU A 123 22.73 1.51 -8.54
N GLU A 124 22.83 0.59 -9.51
CA GLU A 124 23.05 0.94 -10.91
C GLU A 124 22.20 0.05 -11.81
N ILE A 125 21.79 0.62 -12.96
CA ILE A 125 21.04 -0.07 -14.01
C ILE A 125 21.76 0.17 -15.33
N PHE A 126 22.24 -0.90 -15.96
CA PHE A 126 22.87 -0.88 -17.26
C PHE A 126 21.95 -1.55 -18.29
N GLN A 127 21.61 -0.83 -19.36
CA GLN A 127 20.82 -1.40 -20.44
C GLN A 127 21.71 -2.22 -21.37
N ASP A 128 21.34 -3.45 -21.63
CA ASP A 128 21.94 -4.35 -22.61
C ASP A 128 20.98 -4.47 -23.80
N ASN A 129 21.15 -3.56 -24.76
CA ASN A 129 20.25 -3.48 -25.92
C ASN A 129 20.41 -4.69 -26.85
N GLU A 130 21.56 -5.37 -26.87
CA GLU A 130 21.82 -6.53 -27.73
C GLU A 130 21.00 -7.73 -27.24
N ASN A 131 20.90 -7.92 -25.92
CA ASN A 131 20.19 -9.03 -25.28
C ASN A 131 18.77 -8.65 -24.83
N ASN A 132 18.31 -7.42 -25.08
CA ASN A 132 17.00 -6.89 -24.66
C ASN A 132 16.74 -7.13 -23.16
N CYS A 133 17.73 -6.83 -22.33
CA CYS A 133 17.67 -6.95 -20.88
C CYS A 133 18.42 -5.80 -20.18
N SER A 134 18.30 -5.75 -18.88
CA SER A 134 19.08 -4.84 -18.03
C SER A 134 19.94 -5.63 -17.07
N GLU A 135 21.17 -5.19 -16.86
CA GLU A 135 22.03 -5.66 -15.78
C GLU A 135 21.90 -4.70 -14.60
N LEU A 136 21.54 -5.22 -13.45
CA LEU A 136 21.40 -4.49 -12.19
C LEU A 136 22.62 -4.76 -11.32
N LYS A 137 23.21 -3.73 -10.76
CA LYS A 137 24.22 -3.85 -9.72
C LYS A 137 23.57 -3.55 -8.37
N LEU A 138 23.71 -4.46 -7.43
CA LEU A 138 23.17 -4.36 -6.07
C LEU A 138 24.21 -3.79 -5.10
N SER A 139 23.73 -3.33 -3.93
CA SER A 139 24.59 -2.78 -2.87
C SER A 139 25.60 -3.78 -2.32
N ASN A 140 25.35 -5.08 -2.39
CA ASN A 140 26.27 -6.15 -2.04
C ASN A 140 27.27 -6.51 -3.17
N GLN A 141 27.31 -5.72 -4.26
CA GLN A 141 28.11 -5.88 -5.47
C GLN A 141 27.69 -7.04 -6.38
N GLU A 142 26.63 -7.78 -6.05
CA GLU A 142 26.08 -8.79 -6.96
C GLU A 142 25.44 -8.15 -8.18
N LYS A 143 25.47 -8.90 -9.29
CA LYS A 143 24.87 -8.50 -10.55
C LYS A 143 23.73 -9.42 -10.92
N ILE A 144 22.62 -8.85 -11.37
CA ILE A 144 21.41 -9.57 -11.78
C ILE A 144 21.02 -9.09 -13.16
N LYS A 145 20.72 -10.02 -14.07
CA LYS A 145 20.13 -9.69 -15.37
C LYS A 145 18.61 -9.88 -15.30
N THR A 146 17.86 -8.95 -15.86
CA THR A 146 16.41 -8.97 -15.85
C THR A 146 15.85 -8.32 -17.12
N LYS A 147 14.64 -8.72 -17.54
CA LYS A 147 13.97 -8.08 -18.68
C LYS A 147 13.20 -6.82 -18.27
N PHE A 148 12.61 -6.85 -17.09
CA PHE A 148 11.78 -5.75 -16.57
C PHE A 148 12.17 -5.40 -15.15
N ILE A 149 12.04 -4.13 -14.81
CA ILE A 149 12.25 -3.60 -13.46
C ILE A 149 10.97 -2.92 -13.02
N ALA A 150 10.42 -3.37 -11.88
CA ALA A 150 9.29 -2.73 -11.23
C ALA A 150 9.77 -1.92 -10.02
N GLY A 151 9.72 -0.59 -10.10
CA GLY A 151 10.08 0.30 -8.99
C GLY A 151 8.94 0.40 -7.98
N CYS A 152 9.02 -0.34 -6.87
CA CYS A 152 8.05 -0.40 -5.77
C CYS A 152 8.68 0.05 -4.44
N ASP A 153 9.78 0.76 -4.48
CA ASP A 153 10.63 1.17 -3.35
C ASP A 153 10.17 2.46 -2.65
N GLY A 154 8.92 2.88 -2.93
CA GLY A 154 8.17 3.86 -2.16
C GLY A 154 8.51 5.32 -2.47
N ARG A 155 8.16 6.22 -1.53
CA ARG A 155 8.20 7.68 -1.71
C ARG A 155 9.56 8.25 -2.13
N ASN A 156 10.65 7.63 -1.73
CA ASN A 156 12.00 8.05 -2.05
C ASN A 156 12.68 7.08 -3.00
N SER A 157 11.95 6.62 -4.01
CA SER A 157 12.39 5.60 -4.96
C SER A 157 13.80 5.85 -5.50
N ASN A 158 14.67 4.87 -5.29
CA ASN A 158 16.02 4.89 -5.85
C ASN A 158 16.00 4.53 -7.33
N VAL A 159 15.12 3.60 -7.71
CA VAL A 159 14.93 3.20 -9.11
C VAL A 159 14.46 4.39 -9.95
N ALA A 160 13.51 5.19 -9.46
CA ALA A 160 13.05 6.39 -10.16
C ALA A 160 14.20 7.40 -10.38
N LYS A 161 15.08 7.57 -9.39
CA LYS A 161 16.26 8.45 -9.50
C LYS A 161 17.28 7.93 -10.52
N ILE A 162 17.61 6.64 -10.47
CA ILE A 162 18.54 5.99 -11.42
C ILE A 162 17.98 6.08 -12.85
N ALA A 163 16.67 5.82 -13.02
CA ALA A 163 15.97 5.91 -14.29
C ALA A 163 15.72 7.37 -14.74
N LYS A 164 16.15 8.37 -13.94
CA LYS A 164 15.97 9.81 -14.23
C LYS A 164 14.52 10.18 -14.52
N LEU A 165 13.58 9.56 -13.82
CA LEU A 165 12.17 9.91 -13.94
C LEU A 165 11.93 11.27 -13.28
N ASN A 166 11.24 12.15 -14.00
CA ASN A 166 10.90 13.47 -13.49
C ASN A 166 9.81 13.37 -12.43
N GLU A 167 10.14 13.68 -11.19
CA GLU A 167 9.20 13.78 -10.07
C GLU A 167 8.96 15.25 -9.74
N LYS A 168 7.69 15.65 -9.69
CA LYS A 168 7.30 16.92 -9.05
C LYS A 168 6.90 16.63 -7.62
N LYS A 169 7.64 17.20 -6.66
CA LYS A 169 7.35 17.08 -5.23
C LYS A 169 6.88 18.43 -4.70
N SER A 170 5.73 18.44 -4.05
CA SER A 170 5.24 19.57 -3.28
C SER A 170 4.99 19.15 -1.84
N SER A 171 5.23 20.04 -0.90
CA SER A 171 4.91 19.83 0.52
C SER A 171 3.68 20.63 0.86
N TYR A 172 2.75 20.01 1.58
CA TYR A 172 1.62 20.73 2.19
C TYR A 172 2.01 21.41 3.52
N ASN A 173 3.24 21.16 4.01
CA ASN A 173 3.72 21.63 5.33
C ASN A 173 2.80 21.19 6.48
N GLN A 174 2.24 20.03 6.36
CA GLN A 174 1.31 19.41 7.31
C GLN A 174 1.86 18.06 7.75
N THR A 175 1.49 17.66 8.96
CA THR A 175 1.84 16.35 9.53
C THR A 175 0.57 15.64 9.94
N ALA A 176 0.34 14.45 9.39
CA ALA A 176 -0.77 13.61 9.79
C ALA A 176 -0.41 12.82 11.05
N ILE A 177 -1.31 12.82 12.02
CA ILE A 177 -1.24 11.98 13.22
C ILE A 177 -2.33 10.92 13.07
N THR A 178 -1.98 9.66 13.23
CA THR A 178 -2.94 8.55 13.22
C THR A 178 -2.88 7.82 14.55
N PHE A 179 -4.04 7.46 15.08
CA PHE A 179 -4.17 6.69 16.31
C PHE A 179 -5.47 5.88 16.31
N THR A 180 -5.56 4.92 17.21
CA THR A 180 -6.77 4.12 17.42
C THR A 180 -7.42 4.53 18.74
N ALA A 181 -8.75 4.52 18.78
CA ALA A 181 -9.52 4.81 19.97
C ALA A 181 -10.65 3.79 20.12
N SER A 182 -10.89 3.35 21.36
CA SER A 182 -12.06 2.54 21.68
C SER A 182 -13.22 3.44 22.05
N CYS A 183 -14.36 3.23 21.40
CA CYS A 183 -15.59 3.97 21.70
C CYS A 183 -16.84 3.12 21.41
N GLU A 184 -17.99 3.56 21.90
CA GLU A 184 -19.27 3.01 21.47
C GLU A 184 -19.59 3.52 20.05
N ILE A 185 -19.54 2.60 19.08
CA ILE A 185 -19.86 2.90 17.68
C ILE A 185 -21.36 2.67 17.48
N LYS A 186 -22.08 3.71 17.08
CA LYS A 186 -23.52 3.62 16.76
C LYS A 186 -23.75 3.05 15.35
N ASP A 187 -22.84 3.30 14.43
CA ASP A 187 -22.90 2.82 13.05
C ASP A 187 -21.54 2.30 12.60
N GLU A 188 -21.43 0.99 12.46
CA GLU A 188 -20.20 0.27 12.11
C GLU A 188 -19.81 0.45 10.64
N TYR A 189 -20.64 1.09 9.83
CA TYR A 189 -20.45 1.23 8.38
C TYR A 189 -20.23 2.67 7.93
N LEU A 190 -20.26 3.61 8.88
CA LEU A 190 -20.17 5.03 8.60
C LEU A 190 -18.77 5.58 8.91
N ALA A 191 -18.18 6.24 7.93
CA ALA A 191 -16.99 7.06 8.13
C ALA A 191 -17.34 8.54 8.18
N HIS A 192 -16.63 9.29 8.99
CA HIS A 192 -16.78 10.73 9.11
C HIS A 192 -15.51 11.45 8.69
N GLN A 193 -15.67 12.60 8.01
CA GLN A 193 -14.59 13.52 7.74
C GLN A 193 -15.05 14.95 8.05
N ILE A 194 -14.22 15.68 8.79
CA ILE A 194 -14.51 17.03 9.24
C ILE A 194 -13.37 17.93 8.78
N PHE A 195 -13.69 18.95 8.03
CA PHE A 195 -12.77 20.00 7.61
C PHE A 195 -12.99 21.24 8.47
N SER A 196 -11.93 21.75 9.10
CA SER A 196 -11.99 22.97 9.90
C SER A 196 -10.71 23.81 9.72
N ASP A 197 -10.71 25.04 10.22
CA ASP A 197 -9.54 25.91 10.27
C ASP A 197 -8.39 25.32 11.11
N LYS A 198 -8.70 24.40 12.03
CA LYS A 198 -7.76 23.71 12.91
C LYS A 198 -7.18 22.43 12.31
N GLY A 199 -7.67 22.03 11.13
CA GLY A 199 -7.20 20.84 10.45
C GLY A 199 -8.33 19.92 9.98
N ILE A 200 -7.94 18.75 9.54
CA ILE A 200 -8.86 17.73 9.01
C ILE A 200 -8.90 16.55 9.98
N PHE A 201 -10.11 16.16 10.38
CA PHE A 201 -10.34 14.93 11.13
C PHE A 201 -11.00 13.90 10.24
N ALA A 202 -10.47 12.67 10.23
CA ALA A 202 -11.13 11.52 9.62
C ALA A 202 -11.29 10.43 10.67
N ILE A 203 -12.48 9.88 10.76
CA ILE A 203 -12.87 8.82 11.71
C ILE A 203 -13.42 7.67 10.89
N MET A 204 -12.86 6.48 11.06
CA MET A 204 -13.23 5.28 10.28
C MET A 204 -13.35 4.07 11.21
N PRO A 205 -14.31 3.16 10.96
CA PRO A 205 -14.38 1.90 11.68
C PRO A 205 -13.14 1.04 11.41
N LEU A 206 -12.78 0.23 12.38
CA LEU A 206 -11.69 -0.75 12.27
C LEU A 206 -12.22 -2.17 12.17
N PRO A 207 -11.44 -3.12 11.64
CA PRO A 207 -11.84 -4.54 11.56
C PRO A 207 -12.16 -5.18 12.92
N GLU A 208 -11.62 -4.62 13.99
CA GLU A 208 -11.92 -5.06 15.37
C GLU A 208 -13.08 -4.25 15.92
N ASN A 209 -14.10 -4.94 16.40
CA ASN A 209 -15.32 -4.34 16.94
C ASN A 209 -14.99 -3.32 18.06
N ASN A 210 -15.71 -2.22 18.08
CA ASN A 210 -15.61 -1.10 19.02
C ASN A 210 -14.33 -0.26 18.97
N ASN A 211 -13.58 -0.33 17.88
CA ASN A 211 -12.41 0.51 17.67
C ASN A 211 -12.57 1.40 16.44
N LEU A 212 -12.04 2.62 16.53
CA LEU A 212 -11.98 3.58 15.43
C LEU A 212 -10.54 3.93 15.11
N SER A 213 -10.25 4.08 13.83
CA SER A 213 -9.05 4.80 13.36
C SER A 213 -9.38 6.28 13.28
N LEU A 214 -8.53 7.10 13.89
CA LEU A 214 -8.60 8.55 13.83
C LEU A 214 -7.36 9.08 13.11
N ILE A 215 -7.58 9.96 12.15
CA ILE A 215 -6.52 10.68 11.44
C ILE A 215 -6.79 12.18 11.61
N HIS A 216 -5.79 12.90 12.10
CA HIS A 216 -5.78 14.35 12.18
C HIS A 216 -4.62 14.90 11.36
N ILE A 217 -4.88 15.92 10.51
CA ILE A 217 -3.89 16.58 9.64
C ILE A 217 -3.86 18.07 9.94
#